data_536ce2ae2cb83a2dfda474ac0da44f92
#
_entry.id   536ce2ae2cb83a2dfda474ac0da44f92
#
_cell.length_a   1.000
_cell.length_b   1.000
_cell.length_c   1.000
_cell.angle_alpha   90.00
_cell.angle_beta   90.00
_cell.angle_gamma   90.00
#
_symmetry.space_group_name_H-M   'P 1'
#
loop_
_entity.id
_entity.type
_entity.pdbx_description
1 polymer ?
#
loop_
_entity_poly.entity_id
_entity_poly.type
_entity_poly.pdbx_seq_one_letter_code
_entity_poly.pdbx_strand_id
1 'polypeptide(L)'
;MLCSTAKKTTPETTMATITALRTLRITERPNLIWVELETDDGLTGLGESFRGAQAVEAVLHESVAPWLIGRDARHIEAISTHLMAPYIGFHSASAEVRAASAVDIALWDLAGQRQNVPVYVALGGGARQSIRVYNTCAGYSYNSGGGRRVIGGQDAAAGPYDDQIAFMRDAGTLAESLLSEGYSAMKIWPFDAHAAATNGHAITLEELKTGLEPFRKIRDAVGGRIEVMCEMHSLWSSHAAIRICRALEDYGVFWAEDPIAKMSDVKTLADLRRQVRVPICGSETLGGLIPFRDLLAADALDMVMMDLAWCGGLTQGRKIAALAEAYAKPLAPHDCTGPITLMAGLHLALHAPTAIFQEVVRAYLSTWYRELVTELPRIENGMALAPTAAGIGTKLLPEVRKRADAVLRESGKARA
;
A
#
# COMPACT_ATOMS: atom_id res chain seq x y z
N MET A 1 9.44 66.94 6.79
CA MET A 1 8.94 65.71 6.12
C MET A 1 9.29 64.52 7.01
N LEU A 2 8.32 64.05 7.79
CA LEU A 2 8.49 62.89 8.67
C LEU A 2 8.12 61.63 7.84
N CYS A 3 9.12 60.81 7.56
CA CYS A 3 8.93 59.53 6.88
C CYS A 3 8.40 58.50 7.90
N SER A 4 7.11 58.18 7.82
CA SER A 4 6.47 57.14 8.62
C SER A 4 6.89 55.78 8.08
N THR A 5 7.76 55.06 8.80
CA THR A 5 8.08 53.68 8.54
C THR A 5 6.92 52.80 9.05
N ALA A 6 6.00 52.43 8.15
CA ALA A 6 5.05 51.39 8.43
C ALA A 6 5.80 50.07 8.66
N LYS A 7 5.78 49.56 9.90
CA LYS A 7 6.21 48.21 10.21
C LYS A 7 5.31 47.23 9.41
N LYS A 8 5.89 46.57 8.39
CA LYS A 8 5.30 45.38 7.80
C LYS A 8 5.25 44.30 8.89
N THR A 9 4.10 44.13 9.50
CA THR A 9 3.82 42.95 10.27
C THR A 9 3.80 41.75 9.28
N THR A 10 4.83 40.92 9.31
CA THR A 10 4.76 39.57 8.74
C THR A 10 3.54 38.91 9.36
N PRO A 11 2.65 38.31 8.57
CA PRO A 11 1.54 37.55 9.15
C PRO A 11 2.17 36.46 10.04
N GLU A 12 1.83 36.48 11.34
CA GLU A 12 2.09 35.37 12.22
C GLU A 12 1.44 34.14 11.55
N THR A 13 2.26 33.25 11.05
CA THR A 13 1.79 31.92 10.59
C THR A 13 1.29 31.20 11.84
N THR A 14 -0.02 31.26 12.08
CA THR A 14 -0.67 30.51 13.14
C THR A 14 -0.23 29.05 13.08
N MET A 15 0.31 28.54 14.19
CA MET A 15 0.69 27.14 14.30
C MET A 15 -0.57 26.28 14.11
N ALA A 16 -0.39 25.07 13.56
CA ALA A 16 -1.44 24.08 13.41
C ALA A 16 -1.18 22.96 14.42
N THR A 17 -1.51 23.24 15.69
CA THR A 17 -1.18 22.35 16.81
C THR A 17 -2.08 21.11 16.83
N ILE A 18 -1.47 19.92 16.85
CA ILE A 18 -2.20 18.67 17.04
C ILE A 18 -2.78 18.63 18.45
N THR A 19 -4.09 18.53 18.56
CA THR A 19 -4.85 18.57 19.83
C THR A 19 -5.32 17.21 20.29
N ALA A 20 -5.60 16.29 19.34
CA ALA A 20 -6.02 14.93 19.64
C ALA A 20 -5.53 13.95 18.55
N LEU A 21 -5.34 12.69 19.00
CA LEU A 21 -5.18 11.52 18.16
C LEU A 21 -6.32 10.56 18.48
N ARG A 22 -7.11 10.18 17.48
CA ARG A 22 -8.17 9.19 17.60
C ARG A 22 -7.86 8.00 16.73
N THR A 23 -8.24 6.81 17.21
CA THR A 23 -8.24 5.59 16.41
C THR A 23 -9.65 5.03 16.31
N LEU A 24 -9.94 4.45 15.16
CA LEU A 24 -11.15 3.69 14.91
C LEU A 24 -10.78 2.33 14.32
N ARG A 25 -11.37 1.27 14.85
CA ARG A 25 -11.31 -0.10 14.34
C ARG A 25 -12.71 -0.68 14.27
N ILE A 26 -12.93 -1.63 13.38
CA ILE A 26 -14.16 -2.46 13.35
C ILE A 26 -13.76 -3.93 13.45
N THR A 27 -14.52 -4.71 14.23
CA THR A 27 -14.15 -6.12 14.48
C THR A 27 -14.41 -7.01 13.27
N GLU A 28 -15.30 -6.63 12.37
CA GLU A 28 -15.51 -7.29 11.09
C GLU A 28 -14.27 -7.24 10.19
N ARG A 29 -13.46 -6.19 10.28
CA ARG A 29 -12.19 -6.01 9.55
C ARG A 29 -11.03 -5.85 10.53
N PRO A 30 -10.64 -6.92 11.24
CA PRO A 30 -9.78 -6.84 12.42
C PRO A 30 -8.35 -6.38 12.13
N ASN A 31 -7.96 -6.34 10.87
CA ASN A 31 -6.65 -5.87 10.43
C ASN A 31 -6.60 -4.37 10.16
N LEU A 32 -7.74 -3.70 9.97
CA LEU A 32 -7.82 -2.28 9.67
C LEU A 32 -7.77 -1.41 10.93
N ILE A 33 -7.05 -0.31 10.84
CA ILE A 33 -7.07 0.78 11.80
C ILE A 33 -7.01 2.12 11.07
N TRP A 34 -7.94 3.02 11.40
CA TRP A 34 -7.91 4.41 10.97
C TRP A 34 -7.40 5.30 12.09
N VAL A 35 -6.67 6.32 11.68
CA VAL A 35 -6.08 7.32 12.57
C VAL A 35 -6.58 8.70 12.16
N GLU A 36 -7.09 9.46 13.10
CA GLU A 36 -7.46 10.85 12.90
C GLU A 36 -6.61 11.75 13.79
N LEU A 37 -6.06 12.78 13.18
CA LEU A 37 -5.32 13.84 13.86
C LEU A 37 -6.17 15.12 13.81
N GLU A 38 -6.63 15.59 14.96
CA GLU A 38 -7.31 16.88 15.09
C GLU A 38 -6.31 17.99 15.40
N THR A 39 -6.52 19.15 14.81
CA THR A 39 -5.68 20.34 15.02
C THR A 39 -6.50 21.51 15.54
N ASP A 40 -5.84 22.48 16.20
CA ASP A 40 -6.45 23.66 16.82
C ASP A 40 -7.12 24.61 15.82
N ASP A 41 -6.81 24.50 14.53
CA ASP A 41 -7.48 25.23 13.44
C ASP A 41 -8.77 24.51 12.95
N GLY A 42 -9.18 23.43 13.62
CA GLY A 42 -10.45 22.70 13.38
C GLY A 42 -10.38 21.69 12.23
N LEU A 43 -9.21 21.45 11.65
CA LEU A 43 -9.03 20.41 10.64
C LEU A 43 -8.81 19.03 11.27
N THR A 44 -9.21 18.00 10.55
CA THR A 44 -8.95 16.59 10.91
C THR A 44 -8.33 15.87 9.73
N GLY A 45 -7.11 15.36 9.92
CA GLY A 45 -6.43 14.53 8.94
C GLY A 45 -6.72 13.06 9.17
N LEU A 46 -6.89 12.30 8.10
CA LEU A 46 -7.22 10.88 8.10
C LEU A 46 -6.06 10.06 7.55
N GLY A 47 -5.65 9.05 8.32
CA GLY A 47 -4.69 8.04 7.91
C GLY A 47 -5.18 6.63 8.19
N GLU A 48 -4.46 5.65 7.68
CA GLU A 48 -4.82 4.24 7.79
C GLU A 48 -3.59 3.37 7.91
N SER A 49 -3.72 2.25 8.60
CA SER A 49 -2.77 1.16 8.54
C SER A 49 -3.48 -0.19 8.56
N PHE A 50 -2.73 -1.23 8.24
CA PHE A 50 -3.25 -2.57 8.07
C PHE A 50 -2.33 -3.62 8.73
N ARG A 51 -2.93 -4.70 9.26
CA ARG A 51 -2.33 -5.80 10.03
C ARG A 51 -1.85 -5.42 11.44
N GLY A 52 -2.27 -6.25 12.38
CA GLY A 52 -1.93 -6.08 13.79
C GLY A 52 -2.54 -4.81 14.37
N ALA A 53 -3.75 -4.44 13.95
CA ALA A 53 -4.42 -3.18 14.28
C ALA A 53 -4.43 -2.87 15.78
N GLN A 54 -4.61 -3.88 16.64
CA GLN A 54 -4.56 -3.69 18.10
C GLN A 54 -3.16 -3.33 18.61
N ALA A 55 -2.11 -3.94 18.04
CA ALA A 55 -0.73 -3.60 18.40
C ALA A 55 -0.37 -2.20 17.90
N VAL A 56 -0.80 -1.84 16.68
CA VAL A 56 -0.65 -0.49 16.12
C VAL A 56 -1.37 0.55 16.98
N GLU A 57 -2.61 0.25 17.43
CA GLU A 57 -3.37 1.13 18.33
C GLU A 57 -2.66 1.35 19.66
N ALA A 58 -2.08 0.30 20.25
CA ALA A 58 -1.30 0.42 21.47
C ALA A 58 -0.09 1.36 21.28
N VAL A 59 0.67 1.18 20.19
CA VAL A 59 1.80 2.07 19.85
C VAL A 59 1.34 3.51 19.68
N LEU A 60 0.23 3.73 18.96
CA LEU A 60 -0.32 5.07 18.72
C LEU A 60 -0.67 5.79 20.01
N HIS A 61 -1.34 5.13 20.93
CA HIS A 61 -1.84 5.77 22.15
C HIS A 61 -0.81 5.81 23.29
N GLU A 62 0.04 4.78 23.42
CA GLU A 62 1.00 4.68 24.53
C GLU A 62 2.34 5.35 24.24
N SER A 63 2.74 5.39 22.95
CA SER A 63 4.05 5.91 22.56
C SER A 63 3.97 7.16 21.69
N VAL A 64 3.12 7.16 20.66
CA VAL A 64 3.06 8.24 19.67
C VAL A 64 2.30 9.45 20.20
N ALA A 65 1.08 9.28 20.71
CA ALA A 65 0.22 10.39 21.13
C ALA A 65 0.84 11.26 22.23
N PRO A 66 1.48 10.72 23.28
CA PRO A 66 2.11 11.54 24.32
C PRO A 66 3.20 12.48 23.80
N TRP A 67 3.88 12.07 22.74
CA TRP A 67 4.90 12.90 22.10
C TRP A 67 4.32 13.82 21.02
N LEU A 68 3.34 13.35 20.24
CA LEU A 68 2.82 14.02 19.06
C LEU A 68 1.87 15.19 19.42
N ILE A 69 1.05 15.02 20.45
CA ILE A 69 0.08 16.05 20.88
C ILE A 69 0.81 17.30 21.36
N GLY A 70 0.38 18.45 20.86
CA GLY A 70 1.01 19.74 21.11
C GLY A 70 2.07 20.14 20.07
N ARG A 71 2.39 19.30 19.10
CA ARG A 71 3.31 19.60 17.99
C ARG A 71 2.58 20.24 16.83
N ASP A 72 3.33 20.96 16.04
CA ASP A 72 2.83 21.59 14.82
C ASP A 72 2.78 20.54 13.68
N ALA A 73 1.57 20.26 13.19
CA ALA A 73 1.29 19.28 12.13
C ALA A 73 1.96 19.64 10.79
N ARG A 74 2.45 20.87 10.60
CA ARG A 74 3.14 21.30 9.38
C ARG A 74 4.57 20.75 9.28
N HIS A 75 5.16 20.32 10.39
CA HIS A 75 6.51 19.76 10.44
C HIS A 75 6.53 18.26 10.14
N ILE A 76 5.91 17.86 9.01
CA ILE A 76 5.74 16.45 8.62
C ILE A 76 7.08 15.70 8.61
N GLU A 77 8.10 16.27 7.99
CA GLU A 77 9.42 15.64 7.89
C GLU A 77 10.05 15.37 9.27
N ALA A 78 9.95 16.32 10.20
CA ALA A 78 10.48 16.16 11.55
C ALA A 78 9.70 15.08 12.33
N ILE A 79 8.38 15.06 12.17
CA ILE A 79 7.52 14.05 12.80
C ILE A 79 7.82 12.67 12.22
N SER A 80 7.86 12.52 10.89
CA SER A 80 8.19 11.28 10.21
C SER A 80 9.57 10.76 10.65
N THR A 81 10.58 11.63 10.70
CA THR A 81 11.94 11.25 11.15
C THR A 81 11.93 10.69 12.57
N HIS A 82 11.19 11.33 13.48
CA HIS A 82 11.09 10.86 14.87
C HIS A 82 10.35 9.51 14.97
N LEU A 83 9.24 9.36 14.28
CA LEU A 83 8.42 8.14 14.35
C LEU A 83 9.08 6.95 13.67
N MET A 84 9.93 7.18 12.67
CA MET A 84 10.70 6.12 11.99
C MET A 84 11.92 5.65 12.80
N ALA A 85 12.27 6.34 13.89
CA ALA A 85 13.32 5.96 14.83
C ALA A 85 12.75 5.94 16.26
N PRO A 86 11.86 4.99 16.58
CA PRO A 86 11.05 5.00 17.80
C PRO A 86 11.90 4.84 19.07
N TYR A 87 13.11 4.30 18.95
CA TYR A 87 14.05 4.17 20.07
C TYR A 87 15.50 4.21 19.59
N ILE A 88 16.41 4.64 20.46
CA ILE A 88 17.85 4.78 20.13
C ILE A 88 18.41 3.46 19.60
N GLY A 89 18.86 3.47 18.33
CA GLY A 89 19.48 2.33 17.68
C GLY A 89 18.53 1.22 17.24
N PHE A 90 17.23 1.35 17.49
CA PHE A 90 16.22 0.39 17.04
C PHE A 90 15.50 0.89 15.80
N HIS A 91 15.45 0.05 14.79
CA HIS A 91 14.62 0.23 13.61
C HIS A 91 13.60 -0.91 13.54
N SER A 92 12.34 -0.58 13.38
CA SER A 92 11.25 -1.53 13.30
C SER A 92 10.71 -1.61 11.86
N ALA A 93 10.19 -2.77 11.50
CA ALA A 93 9.36 -2.98 10.31
C ALA A 93 7.99 -3.55 10.73
N SER A 94 7.55 -3.27 11.96
CA SER A 94 6.35 -3.84 12.55
C SER A 94 5.32 -2.77 12.97
N ALA A 95 4.72 -2.90 14.13
CA ALA A 95 3.63 -2.02 14.59
C ALA A 95 4.05 -0.55 14.67
N GLU A 96 5.30 -0.25 15.01
CA GLU A 96 5.81 1.12 15.11
C GLU A 96 5.84 1.82 13.75
N VAL A 97 6.33 1.13 12.71
CA VAL A 97 6.35 1.71 11.35
C VAL A 97 4.94 1.82 10.77
N ARG A 98 4.06 0.88 11.10
CA ARG A 98 2.64 0.95 10.72
C ARG A 98 1.93 2.12 11.40
N ALA A 99 2.20 2.36 12.67
CA ALA A 99 1.71 3.54 13.38
C ALA A 99 2.25 4.85 12.77
N ALA A 100 3.57 4.89 12.47
CA ALA A 100 4.20 6.01 11.78
C ALA A 100 3.56 6.27 10.41
N SER A 101 3.28 5.21 9.65
CA SER A 101 2.64 5.30 8.32
C SER A 101 1.26 5.94 8.40
N ALA A 102 0.41 5.49 9.33
CA ALA A 102 -0.93 6.04 9.48
C ALA A 102 -0.91 7.52 9.91
N VAL A 103 -0.02 7.88 10.83
CA VAL A 103 0.17 9.28 11.25
C VAL A 103 0.66 10.14 10.09
N ASP A 104 1.63 9.65 9.33
CA ASP A 104 2.20 10.37 8.18
C ASP A 104 1.15 10.63 7.09
N ILE A 105 0.33 9.64 6.75
CA ILE A 105 -0.78 9.81 5.78
C ILE A 105 -1.75 10.88 6.29
N ALA A 106 -2.12 10.86 7.59
CA ALA A 106 -3.01 11.87 8.19
C ALA A 106 -2.39 13.29 8.15
N LEU A 107 -1.09 13.41 8.34
CA LEU A 107 -0.38 14.70 8.26
C LEU A 107 -0.37 15.26 6.83
N TRP A 108 -0.19 14.41 5.82
CA TRP A 108 -0.28 14.83 4.43
C TRP A 108 -1.70 15.17 4.01
N ASP A 109 -2.71 14.48 4.55
CA ASP A 109 -4.11 14.86 4.39
C ASP A 109 -4.36 16.27 4.94
N LEU A 110 -3.92 16.57 6.17
CA LEU A 110 -3.97 17.92 6.76
C LEU A 110 -3.26 18.96 5.89
N ALA A 111 -2.08 18.63 5.35
CA ALA A 111 -1.32 19.55 4.51
C ALA A 111 -2.08 19.91 3.23
N GLY A 112 -2.70 18.92 2.58
CA GLY A 112 -3.54 19.13 1.40
C GLY A 112 -4.80 19.95 1.72
N GLN A 113 -5.48 19.65 2.83
CA GLN A 113 -6.65 20.40 3.29
C GLN A 113 -6.33 21.87 3.54
N ARG A 114 -5.23 22.18 4.26
CA ARG A 114 -4.80 23.58 4.54
C ARG A 114 -4.47 24.36 3.31
N GLN A 115 -3.86 23.71 2.32
CA GLN A 115 -3.52 24.34 1.04
C GLN A 115 -4.69 24.35 0.06
N ASN A 116 -5.80 23.70 0.41
CA ASN A 116 -6.97 23.46 -0.45
C ASN A 116 -6.58 22.81 -1.80
N VAL A 117 -5.71 21.79 -1.73
CA VAL A 117 -5.25 21.03 -2.90
C VAL A 117 -5.22 19.53 -2.59
N PRO A 118 -5.32 18.64 -3.60
CA PRO A 118 -5.07 17.21 -3.42
C PRO A 118 -3.64 16.93 -2.94
N VAL A 119 -3.45 15.82 -2.22
CA VAL A 119 -2.13 15.46 -1.67
C VAL A 119 -1.05 15.39 -2.74
N TYR A 120 -1.30 14.86 -3.94
CA TYR A 120 -0.27 14.81 -4.98
C TYR A 120 0.23 16.21 -5.40
N VAL A 121 -0.62 17.24 -5.29
CA VAL A 121 -0.23 18.64 -5.52
C VAL A 121 0.60 19.15 -4.36
N ALA A 122 0.22 18.85 -3.11
CA ALA A 122 0.98 19.22 -1.93
C ALA A 122 2.37 18.54 -1.89
N LEU A 123 2.52 17.35 -2.48
CA LEU A 123 3.80 16.65 -2.64
C LEU A 123 4.76 17.36 -3.62
N GLY A 124 4.27 18.29 -4.43
CA GLY A 124 5.05 19.05 -5.41
C GLY A 124 4.46 19.05 -6.83
N GLY A 125 3.26 18.52 -7.00
CA GLY A 125 2.53 18.42 -8.27
C GLY A 125 2.52 17.02 -8.88
N GLY A 126 1.65 16.83 -9.86
CA GLY A 126 1.53 15.57 -10.58
C GLY A 126 2.44 15.48 -11.79
N ALA A 127 3.10 14.35 -11.99
CA ALA A 127 3.76 14.00 -13.23
C ALA A 127 2.78 13.58 -14.33
N ARG A 128 1.52 13.24 -13.91
CA ARG A 128 0.44 12.80 -14.81
C ARG A 128 -0.94 13.11 -14.24
N GLN A 129 -1.99 13.00 -15.09
CA GLN A 129 -3.39 13.21 -14.69
C GLN A 129 -4.15 11.91 -14.46
N SER A 130 -3.56 10.77 -14.80
CA SER A 130 -4.09 9.43 -14.54
C SER A 130 -2.97 8.42 -14.53
N ILE A 131 -3.21 7.27 -13.90
CA ILE A 131 -2.25 6.16 -13.85
C ILE A 131 -2.95 4.86 -14.21
N ARG A 132 -2.28 4.00 -14.96
CA ARG A 132 -2.76 2.65 -15.27
C ARG A 132 -2.91 1.85 -13.97
N VAL A 133 -4.00 1.09 -13.87
CA VAL A 133 -4.19 0.18 -12.74
C VAL A 133 -4.05 -1.27 -13.17
N TYR A 134 -3.64 -2.12 -12.25
CA TYR A 134 -3.80 -3.57 -12.37
C TYR A 134 -4.70 -4.11 -11.27
N ASN A 135 -5.46 -5.17 -11.60
CA ASN A 135 -6.27 -5.83 -10.59
C ASN A 135 -5.48 -6.92 -9.88
N THR A 136 -5.28 -6.79 -8.58
CA THR A 136 -4.90 -7.90 -7.72
C THR A 136 -6.12 -8.78 -7.53
N CYS A 137 -6.00 -10.05 -7.93
CA CYS A 137 -7.13 -10.98 -8.01
C CYS A 137 -7.47 -11.58 -6.63
N ALA A 138 -7.57 -10.72 -5.60
CA ALA A 138 -8.06 -11.10 -4.29
C ALA A 138 -9.58 -11.30 -4.32
N GLY A 139 -10.06 -12.26 -3.56
CA GLY A 139 -11.48 -12.44 -3.33
C GLY A 139 -12.02 -11.46 -2.30
N TYR A 140 -13.31 -11.32 -2.25
CA TYR A 140 -14.07 -10.45 -1.34
C TYR A 140 -13.63 -10.57 0.14
N SER A 141 -13.35 -11.79 0.61
CA SER A 141 -12.99 -12.07 2.00
C SER A 141 -11.49 -12.26 2.24
N TYR A 142 -10.64 -12.01 1.25
CA TYR A 142 -9.22 -12.37 1.28
C TYR A 142 -8.46 -11.89 2.52
N ASN A 143 -8.70 -10.68 3.00
CA ASN A 143 -8.05 -10.09 4.17
C ASN A 143 -9.01 -9.88 5.36
N SER A 144 -10.16 -10.56 5.39
CA SER A 144 -11.16 -10.40 6.46
C SER A 144 -10.82 -11.12 7.76
N GLY A 145 -9.89 -12.09 7.74
CA GLY A 145 -9.49 -12.83 8.94
C GLY A 145 -8.45 -12.11 9.81
N GLY A 146 -8.60 -12.17 11.14
CA GLY A 146 -7.66 -11.62 12.11
C GLY A 146 -6.45 -12.52 12.42
N GLY A 147 -6.44 -13.75 11.94
CA GLY A 147 -5.45 -14.76 12.25
C GLY A 147 -4.32 -14.89 11.24
N ARG A 148 -3.48 -15.91 11.46
CA ARG A 148 -2.47 -16.31 10.49
C ARG A 148 -3.18 -16.73 9.19
N ARG A 149 -2.77 -16.16 8.08
CA ARG A 149 -3.32 -16.45 6.75
C ARG A 149 -3.32 -17.95 6.50
N VAL A 150 -4.48 -18.50 6.15
CA VAL A 150 -4.58 -19.86 5.62
C VAL A 150 -4.23 -19.78 4.14
N ILE A 151 -3.00 -20.18 3.80
CA ILE A 151 -2.55 -20.27 2.42
C ILE A 151 -3.34 -21.40 1.77
N GLY A 152 -4.02 -21.12 0.65
CA GLY A 152 -4.78 -22.11 -0.10
C GLY A 152 -6.18 -22.43 0.43
N GLY A 153 -6.70 -21.69 1.38
CA GLY A 153 -8.10 -21.79 1.81
C GLY A 153 -9.04 -21.48 0.65
N GLN A 154 -9.71 -22.48 0.13
CA GLN A 154 -10.66 -22.37 -0.99
C GLN A 154 -12.10 -22.17 -0.53
N ASP A 155 -12.31 -21.78 0.71
CA ASP A 155 -13.65 -21.52 1.22
C ASP A 155 -14.14 -20.20 0.62
N ALA A 156 -14.83 -20.37 -0.51
CA ALA A 156 -15.49 -19.30 -1.22
C ALA A 156 -16.53 -18.64 -0.32
N ALA A 157 -16.23 -17.49 0.20
CA ALA A 157 -17.29 -16.57 0.57
C ALA A 157 -17.97 -16.16 -0.74
N ALA A 158 -19.26 -16.42 -0.86
CA ALA A 158 -20.04 -15.99 -2.01
C ALA A 158 -20.12 -14.47 -1.99
N GLY A 159 -19.38 -13.83 -2.84
CA GLY A 159 -19.41 -12.39 -3.06
C GLY A 159 -19.19 -12.07 -4.52
N PRO A 160 -19.54 -10.85 -4.98
CA PRO A 160 -19.22 -10.44 -6.32
C PRO A 160 -17.69 -10.38 -6.47
N TYR A 161 -17.20 -10.86 -7.61
CA TYR A 161 -15.78 -10.86 -7.95
C TYR A 161 -14.91 -11.70 -6.99
N ASP A 162 -15.20 -13.00 -6.87
CA ASP A 162 -14.29 -13.92 -6.20
C ASP A 162 -13.14 -14.32 -7.14
N ASP A 163 -12.32 -13.29 -7.46
CA ASP A 163 -11.23 -13.41 -8.43
C ASP A 163 -10.17 -14.42 -7.96
N GLN A 164 -10.01 -14.60 -6.65
CA GLN A 164 -9.08 -15.60 -6.09
C GLN A 164 -9.48 -17.04 -6.45
N ILE A 165 -10.76 -17.34 -6.41
CA ILE A 165 -11.26 -18.63 -6.84
C ILE A 165 -11.24 -18.74 -8.36
N ALA A 166 -11.61 -17.65 -9.05
CA ALA A 166 -11.67 -17.62 -10.50
C ALA A 166 -10.31 -17.89 -11.13
N PHE A 167 -9.20 -17.31 -10.65
CA PHE A 167 -7.90 -17.57 -11.27
C PHE A 167 -7.41 -19.02 -11.06
N MET A 168 -7.85 -19.70 -10.02
CA MET A 168 -7.51 -21.12 -9.82
C MET A 168 -8.37 -22.06 -10.68
N ARG A 169 -9.63 -21.71 -10.96
CA ARG A 169 -10.58 -22.56 -11.69
C ARG A 169 -10.62 -22.25 -13.18
N ASP A 170 -10.82 -20.99 -13.52
CA ASP A 170 -11.02 -20.51 -14.90
C ASP A 170 -10.38 -19.15 -15.12
N ALA A 171 -9.05 -19.15 -15.11
CA ALA A 171 -8.26 -17.93 -15.25
C ALA A 171 -8.45 -17.24 -16.62
N GLY A 172 -8.81 -17.99 -17.67
CA GLY A 172 -9.09 -17.43 -18.99
C GLY A 172 -10.33 -16.54 -18.96
N THR A 173 -11.45 -17.04 -18.47
CA THR A 173 -12.70 -16.28 -18.32
C THR A 173 -12.52 -15.08 -17.37
N LEU A 174 -11.71 -15.23 -16.30
CA LEU A 174 -11.36 -14.11 -15.44
C LEU A 174 -10.64 -12.99 -16.22
N ALA A 175 -9.64 -13.35 -17.05
CA ALA A 175 -8.91 -12.39 -17.84
C ALA A 175 -9.82 -11.66 -18.88
N GLU A 176 -10.76 -12.39 -19.50
CA GLU A 176 -11.78 -11.79 -20.39
C GLU A 176 -12.69 -10.82 -19.63
N SER A 177 -13.14 -11.18 -18.42
CA SER A 177 -13.94 -10.32 -17.55
C SER A 177 -13.20 -9.02 -17.22
N LEU A 178 -11.92 -9.10 -16.81
CA LEU A 178 -11.10 -7.93 -16.51
C LEU A 178 -10.93 -7.02 -17.72
N LEU A 179 -10.63 -7.60 -18.89
CA LEU A 179 -10.54 -6.83 -20.14
C LEU A 179 -11.84 -6.12 -20.50
N SER A 180 -12.99 -6.76 -20.27
CA SER A 180 -14.31 -6.16 -20.54
C SER A 180 -14.62 -4.95 -19.65
N GLU A 181 -14.00 -4.91 -18.45
CA GLU A 181 -14.07 -3.76 -17.53
C GLU A 181 -12.95 -2.73 -17.75
N GLY A 182 -12.10 -2.95 -18.77
CA GLY A 182 -11.00 -2.05 -19.14
C GLY A 182 -9.68 -2.32 -18.44
N TYR A 183 -9.59 -3.30 -17.53
CA TYR A 183 -8.31 -3.67 -16.95
C TYR A 183 -7.43 -4.36 -17.99
N SER A 184 -6.20 -3.89 -18.10
CA SER A 184 -5.22 -4.47 -19.03
C SER A 184 -4.04 -5.14 -18.32
N ALA A 185 -4.14 -5.30 -17.00
CA ALA A 185 -3.15 -5.99 -16.17
C ALA A 185 -3.80 -6.63 -14.95
N MET A 186 -3.27 -7.79 -14.53
CA MET A 186 -3.77 -8.58 -13.39
C MET A 186 -2.63 -9.28 -12.65
N LYS A 187 -2.80 -9.49 -11.33
CA LYS A 187 -1.86 -10.19 -10.46
C LYS A 187 -2.52 -11.40 -9.82
N ILE A 188 -1.87 -12.57 -9.88
CA ILE A 188 -2.33 -13.85 -9.34
C ILE A 188 -1.21 -14.55 -8.57
N TRP A 189 -1.56 -15.50 -7.66
CA TRP A 189 -0.61 -16.22 -6.79
C TRP A 189 -0.90 -17.73 -6.69
N PRO A 190 -0.89 -18.44 -7.80
CA PRO A 190 -1.30 -19.85 -7.82
C PRO A 190 -0.33 -20.80 -7.13
N PHE A 191 0.89 -20.38 -6.82
CA PHE A 191 1.91 -21.20 -6.16
C PHE A 191 1.80 -21.24 -4.65
N ASP A 192 1.11 -20.31 -4.01
CA ASP A 192 1.04 -20.17 -2.55
C ASP A 192 0.60 -21.45 -1.83
N ALA A 193 -0.38 -22.15 -2.38
CA ALA A 193 -0.90 -23.38 -1.80
C ALA A 193 0.15 -24.49 -1.65
N HIS A 194 1.18 -24.47 -2.50
CA HIS A 194 2.23 -25.47 -2.53
C HIS A 194 3.39 -25.18 -1.56
N ALA A 195 3.50 -23.93 -1.07
CA ALA A 195 4.59 -23.55 -0.18
C ALA A 195 4.49 -24.20 1.21
N ALA A 196 3.27 -24.46 1.70
CA ALA A 196 3.03 -24.88 3.07
C ALA A 196 3.67 -26.24 3.43
N ALA A 197 3.64 -27.20 2.49
CA ALA A 197 4.13 -28.57 2.71
C ALA A 197 5.64 -28.64 3.02
N THR A 198 6.42 -27.68 2.50
CA THR A 198 7.87 -27.66 2.62
C THR A 198 8.41 -26.37 3.25
N ASN A 199 7.52 -25.51 3.79
CA ASN A 199 7.85 -24.14 4.17
C ASN A 199 8.57 -23.38 3.04
N GLY A 200 8.17 -23.60 1.80
CA GLY A 200 8.74 -22.97 0.61
C GLY A 200 10.11 -23.50 0.19
N HIS A 201 10.65 -24.53 0.82
CA HIS A 201 11.98 -25.04 0.47
C HIS A 201 12.02 -25.86 -0.81
N ALA A 202 10.89 -26.40 -1.25
CA ALA A 202 10.80 -27.20 -2.48
C ALA A 202 9.45 -27.04 -3.15
N ILE A 203 9.44 -27.25 -4.46
CA ILE A 203 8.24 -27.40 -5.27
C ILE A 203 8.48 -28.57 -6.23
N THR A 204 7.55 -29.54 -6.26
CA THR A 204 7.62 -30.69 -7.15
C THR A 204 7.32 -30.29 -8.59
N LEU A 205 7.59 -31.18 -9.53
CA LEU A 205 7.25 -30.94 -10.95
C LEU A 205 5.73 -30.85 -11.17
N GLU A 206 4.96 -31.64 -10.43
CA GLU A 206 3.51 -31.64 -10.53
C GLU A 206 2.88 -30.35 -9.96
N GLU A 207 3.35 -29.92 -8.78
CA GLU A 207 2.95 -28.63 -8.19
C GLU A 207 3.31 -27.45 -9.09
N LEU A 208 4.50 -27.48 -9.71
CA LEU A 208 4.93 -26.47 -10.65
C LEU A 208 3.98 -26.40 -11.86
N LYS A 209 3.62 -27.53 -12.46
CA LYS A 209 2.65 -27.61 -13.56
C LYS A 209 1.29 -27.06 -13.14
N THR A 210 0.81 -27.44 -11.95
CA THR A 210 -0.47 -26.95 -11.40
C THR A 210 -0.46 -25.44 -11.22
N GLY A 211 0.63 -24.89 -10.67
CA GLY A 211 0.78 -23.44 -10.48
C GLY A 211 0.91 -22.67 -11.81
N LEU A 212 1.39 -23.29 -12.87
CA LEU A 212 1.51 -22.67 -14.21
C LEU A 212 0.20 -22.72 -15.01
N GLU A 213 -0.73 -23.60 -14.66
CA GLU A 213 -1.99 -23.79 -15.40
C GLU A 213 -2.83 -22.51 -15.55
N PRO A 214 -2.98 -21.63 -14.52
CA PRO A 214 -3.65 -20.35 -14.68
C PRO A 214 -3.01 -19.46 -15.75
N PHE A 215 -1.68 -19.37 -15.78
CA PHE A 215 -0.97 -18.57 -16.80
C PHE A 215 -1.22 -19.09 -18.20
N ARG A 216 -1.16 -20.40 -18.39
CA ARG A 216 -1.48 -21.05 -19.66
C ARG A 216 -2.92 -20.71 -20.11
N LYS A 217 -3.91 -20.87 -19.23
CA LYS A 217 -5.32 -20.56 -19.53
C LYS A 217 -5.54 -19.11 -19.91
N ILE A 218 -4.88 -18.16 -19.22
CA ILE A 218 -4.93 -16.76 -19.57
C ILE A 218 -4.36 -16.52 -20.96
N ARG A 219 -3.17 -17.06 -21.26
CA ARG A 219 -2.54 -16.90 -22.59
C ARG A 219 -3.35 -17.54 -23.72
N ASP A 220 -3.95 -18.72 -23.47
CA ASP A 220 -4.83 -19.38 -24.44
C ASP A 220 -6.09 -18.55 -24.75
N ALA A 221 -6.71 -17.92 -23.73
CA ALA A 221 -7.96 -17.16 -23.87
C ALA A 221 -7.73 -15.76 -24.47
N VAL A 222 -6.72 -15.03 -24.00
CA VAL A 222 -6.57 -13.61 -24.32
C VAL A 222 -5.22 -13.24 -24.95
N GLY A 223 -4.30 -14.17 -25.09
CA GLY A 223 -2.97 -13.90 -25.63
C GLY A 223 -2.22 -12.87 -24.80
N GLY A 224 -1.63 -11.88 -25.49
CA GLY A 224 -0.89 -10.77 -24.87
C GLY A 224 -1.74 -9.54 -24.56
N ARG A 225 -3.09 -9.60 -24.62
CA ARG A 225 -3.96 -8.43 -24.40
C ARG A 225 -3.98 -7.96 -22.95
N ILE A 226 -3.59 -8.81 -22.00
CA ILE A 226 -3.50 -8.49 -20.56
C ILE A 226 -2.08 -8.83 -20.06
N GLU A 227 -1.49 -7.90 -19.32
CA GLU A 227 -0.26 -8.19 -18.56
C GLU A 227 -0.60 -9.05 -17.35
N VAL A 228 0.23 -10.03 -17.06
CA VAL A 228 0.03 -10.93 -15.91
C VAL A 228 1.24 -10.85 -15.00
N MET A 229 1.01 -10.56 -13.72
CA MET A 229 2.00 -10.58 -12.66
C MET A 229 1.82 -11.81 -11.81
N CYS A 230 2.93 -12.32 -11.27
CA CYS A 230 2.93 -13.44 -10.33
C CYS A 230 3.39 -12.97 -8.95
N GLU A 231 2.49 -13.01 -7.98
CA GLU A 231 2.82 -12.81 -6.58
C GLU A 231 3.32 -14.12 -5.96
N MET A 232 4.37 -14.05 -5.13
CA MET A 232 4.96 -15.18 -4.43
C MET A 232 4.97 -15.01 -2.90
N HIS A 233 4.49 -13.88 -2.41
CA HIS A 233 4.23 -13.54 -1.00
C HIS A 233 5.37 -13.83 -0.02
N SER A 234 6.62 -13.73 -0.47
CA SER A 234 7.78 -14.04 0.37
C SER A 234 7.71 -15.45 1.00
N LEU A 235 7.22 -16.44 0.27
CA LEU A 235 7.00 -17.79 0.81
C LEU A 235 8.15 -18.77 0.49
N TRP A 236 9.01 -18.44 -0.48
CA TRP A 236 9.90 -19.43 -1.08
C TRP A 236 11.38 -19.23 -0.69
N SER A 237 12.11 -20.34 -0.58
CA SER A 237 13.57 -20.30 -0.61
C SER A 237 14.06 -19.88 -2.00
N SER A 238 15.25 -19.31 -2.10
CA SER A 238 15.80 -18.85 -3.39
C SER A 238 15.86 -19.98 -4.43
N HIS A 239 16.17 -21.21 -4.00
CA HIS A 239 16.21 -22.36 -4.89
C HIS A 239 14.84 -22.65 -5.55
N ALA A 240 13.78 -22.69 -4.75
CA ALA A 240 12.42 -22.92 -5.24
C ALA A 240 11.92 -21.71 -6.05
N ALA A 241 12.19 -20.50 -5.59
CA ALA A 241 11.85 -19.27 -6.29
C ALA A 241 12.47 -19.21 -7.70
N ILE A 242 13.76 -19.51 -7.84
CA ILE A 242 14.43 -19.57 -9.16
C ILE A 242 13.74 -20.58 -10.08
N ARG A 243 13.35 -21.74 -9.55
CA ARG A 243 12.66 -22.76 -10.34
C ARG A 243 11.29 -22.28 -10.84
N ILE A 244 10.53 -21.61 -9.98
CA ILE A 244 9.23 -21.03 -10.33
C ILE A 244 9.42 -19.89 -11.34
N CYS A 245 10.30 -18.92 -11.07
CA CYS A 245 10.55 -17.79 -11.95
C CYS A 245 10.99 -18.21 -13.35
N ARG A 246 11.86 -19.20 -13.47
CA ARG A 246 12.27 -19.75 -14.78
C ARG A 246 11.11 -20.39 -15.55
N ALA A 247 10.22 -21.07 -14.85
CA ALA A 247 9.05 -21.67 -15.49
C ALA A 247 8.00 -20.62 -15.91
N LEU A 248 7.94 -19.47 -15.27
CA LEU A 248 7.09 -18.33 -15.64
C LEU A 248 7.57 -17.62 -16.92
N GLU A 249 8.85 -17.76 -17.30
CA GLU A 249 9.43 -17.09 -18.48
C GLU A 249 8.68 -17.44 -19.78
N ASP A 250 8.19 -18.67 -19.90
CA ASP A 250 7.49 -19.14 -21.10
C ASP A 250 6.09 -18.51 -21.27
N TYR A 251 5.57 -17.87 -20.23
CA TYR A 251 4.25 -17.24 -20.22
C TYR A 251 4.30 -15.72 -20.35
N GLY A 252 5.48 -15.11 -20.50
CA GLY A 252 5.64 -13.66 -20.62
C GLY A 252 5.05 -12.92 -19.40
N VAL A 253 5.36 -13.39 -18.20
CA VAL A 253 4.93 -12.76 -16.95
C VAL A 253 5.63 -11.41 -16.79
N PHE A 254 4.87 -10.37 -16.45
CA PHE A 254 5.37 -9.00 -16.40
C PHE A 254 6.35 -8.78 -15.24
N TRP A 255 6.08 -9.38 -14.07
CA TRP A 255 7.02 -9.52 -12.96
C TRP A 255 6.69 -10.71 -12.06
N ALA A 256 7.69 -11.20 -11.32
CA ALA A 256 7.55 -12.02 -10.14
C ALA A 256 7.75 -11.13 -8.90
N GLU A 257 6.74 -11.09 -8.03
CA GLU A 257 6.69 -10.22 -6.85
C GLU A 257 7.07 -11.02 -5.60
N ASP A 258 7.87 -10.39 -4.74
CA ASP A 258 8.30 -10.91 -3.44
C ASP A 258 8.70 -12.40 -3.47
N PRO A 259 9.65 -12.81 -4.35
CA PRO A 259 9.88 -14.21 -4.65
C PRO A 259 10.52 -15.01 -3.51
N ILE A 260 11.21 -14.37 -2.55
CA ILE A 260 11.94 -15.07 -1.50
C ILE A 260 11.44 -14.75 -0.10
N ALA A 261 11.58 -15.70 0.83
CA ALA A 261 11.07 -15.64 2.21
C ALA A 261 11.57 -14.44 3.03
N LYS A 262 12.67 -13.81 2.61
CA LYS A 262 13.22 -12.63 3.28
C LYS A 262 13.66 -11.60 2.23
N MET A 263 12.77 -10.71 1.87
CA MET A 263 13.03 -9.67 0.87
C MET A 263 14.15 -8.69 1.26
N SER A 264 14.48 -8.59 2.54
CA SER A 264 15.65 -7.83 3.01
C SER A 264 17.00 -8.57 2.87
N ASP A 265 17.02 -9.80 2.39
CA ASP A 265 18.27 -10.51 2.04
C ASP A 265 18.75 -10.07 0.65
N VAL A 266 19.42 -8.93 0.65
CA VAL A 266 19.90 -8.23 -0.56
C VAL A 266 20.74 -9.15 -1.46
N LYS A 267 21.67 -9.92 -0.84
CA LYS A 267 22.55 -10.79 -1.60
C LYS A 267 21.78 -11.91 -2.30
N THR A 268 20.92 -12.59 -1.58
CA THR A 268 20.13 -13.70 -2.10
C THR A 268 19.20 -13.23 -3.22
N LEU A 269 18.56 -12.06 -3.07
CA LEU A 269 17.67 -11.50 -4.08
C LEU A 269 18.43 -11.07 -5.33
N ALA A 270 19.59 -10.41 -5.20
CA ALA A 270 20.44 -10.06 -6.32
C ALA A 270 20.96 -11.30 -7.06
N ASP A 271 21.34 -12.38 -6.34
CA ASP A 271 21.75 -13.65 -6.92
C ASP A 271 20.59 -14.33 -7.68
N LEU A 272 19.37 -14.28 -7.16
CA LEU A 272 18.18 -14.79 -7.84
C LEU A 272 17.91 -14.00 -9.12
N ARG A 273 17.87 -12.66 -9.03
CA ARG A 273 17.60 -11.79 -10.20
C ARG A 273 18.55 -12.07 -11.37
N ARG A 274 19.84 -12.31 -11.09
CA ARG A 274 20.81 -12.65 -12.15
C ARG A 274 20.58 -14.01 -12.81
N GLN A 275 19.80 -14.90 -12.21
CA GLN A 275 19.57 -16.25 -12.69
C GLN A 275 18.26 -16.43 -13.44
N VAL A 276 17.41 -15.40 -13.49
CA VAL A 276 16.08 -15.43 -14.12
C VAL A 276 15.93 -14.28 -15.10
N ARG A 277 15.03 -14.43 -16.08
CA ARG A 277 14.69 -13.38 -17.05
C ARG A 277 13.40 -12.66 -16.73
N VAL A 278 12.52 -13.28 -15.93
CA VAL A 278 11.31 -12.59 -15.44
C VAL A 278 11.75 -11.43 -14.53
N PRO A 279 11.24 -10.22 -14.74
CA PRO A 279 11.57 -9.07 -13.89
C PRO A 279 11.16 -9.31 -12.43
N ILE A 280 11.98 -8.86 -11.49
CA ILE A 280 11.74 -9.00 -10.05
C ILE A 280 11.17 -7.69 -9.48
N CYS A 281 10.01 -7.78 -8.86
CA CYS A 281 9.34 -6.68 -8.17
C CYS A 281 9.39 -6.87 -6.65
N GLY A 282 9.53 -5.80 -5.91
CA GLY A 282 9.45 -5.86 -4.45
C GLY A 282 9.73 -4.50 -3.79
N SER A 283 9.39 -4.33 -2.57
CA SER A 283 8.67 -5.25 -1.71
C SER A 283 7.63 -4.51 -0.88
N GLU A 284 6.41 -5.01 -0.86
CA GLU A 284 5.34 -4.49 0.00
C GLU A 284 5.71 -4.57 1.49
N THR A 285 6.53 -5.56 1.86
CA THR A 285 6.81 -5.89 3.26
C THR A 285 7.91 -5.05 3.90
N LEU A 286 8.63 -4.23 3.13
CA LEU A 286 9.76 -3.45 3.61
C LEU A 286 9.34 -2.06 4.13
N GLY A 287 9.92 -1.67 5.26
CA GLY A 287 9.70 -0.37 5.89
C GLY A 287 10.92 0.53 5.87
N GLY A 288 10.68 1.84 5.66
CA GLY A 288 11.72 2.86 5.61
C GLY A 288 12.59 2.83 4.35
N LEU A 289 13.46 3.82 4.23
CA LEU A 289 14.28 4.05 3.03
C LEU A 289 15.45 3.07 2.89
N ILE A 290 16.04 2.63 4.00
CA ILE A 290 17.32 1.89 4.01
C ILE A 290 17.24 0.56 3.24
N PRO A 291 16.22 -0.31 3.45
CA PRO A 291 16.14 -1.57 2.70
C PRO A 291 16.06 -1.35 1.17
N PHE A 292 15.32 -0.34 0.73
CA PHE A 292 15.22 -0.02 -0.71
C PHE A 292 16.53 0.49 -1.28
N ARG A 293 17.27 1.33 -0.54
CA ARG A 293 18.63 1.76 -0.92
C ARG A 293 19.54 0.54 -1.15
N ASP A 294 19.54 -0.39 -0.23
CA ASP A 294 20.43 -1.55 -0.26
C ASP A 294 20.08 -2.49 -1.42
N LEU A 295 18.79 -2.73 -1.66
CA LEU A 295 18.30 -3.52 -2.78
C LEU A 295 18.63 -2.88 -4.14
N LEU A 296 18.43 -1.58 -4.27
CA LEU A 296 18.73 -0.84 -5.51
C LEU A 296 20.24 -0.77 -5.78
N ALA A 297 21.05 -0.50 -4.75
CA ALA A 297 22.50 -0.46 -4.87
C ALA A 297 23.11 -1.81 -5.29
N ALA A 298 22.48 -2.92 -4.91
CA ALA A 298 22.88 -4.26 -5.29
C ALA A 298 22.27 -4.73 -6.63
N ASP A 299 21.49 -3.89 -7.30
CA ASP A 299 20.72 -4.25 -8.50
C ASP A 299 19.86 -5.52 -8.29
N ALA A 300 19.18 -5.57 -7.12
CA ALA A 300 18.40 -6.74 -6.71
C ALA A 300 16.94 -6.72 -7.20
N LEU A 301 16.47 -5.57 -7.69
CA LEU A 301 15.10 -5.36 -8.18
C LEU A 301 15.09 -4.78 -9.60
N ASP A 302 14.08 -5.13 -10.36
CA ASP A 302 13.72 -4.49 -11.64
C ASP A 302 12.65 -3.43 -11.45
N MET A 303 11.74 -3.63 -10.47
CA MET A 303 10.67 -2.71 -10.13
C MET A 303 10.60 -2.55 -8.62
N VAL A 304 10.34 -1.31 -8.19
CA VAL A 304 10.18 -0.97 -6.77
C VAL A 304 8.70 -0.97 -6.43
N MET A 305 8.38 -1.67 -5.35
CA MET A 305 7.06 -1.68 -4.77
C MET A 305 7.15 -1.37 -3.28
N MET A 306 6.21 -0.61 -2.75
CA MET A 306 6.03 -0.41 -1.32
C MET A 306 4.55 -0.27 -1.00
N ASP A 307 4.17 -0.57 0.23
CA ASP A 307 2.85 -0.27 0.77
C ASP A 307 2.90 0.96 1.67
N LEU A 308 2.03 1.95 1.43
CA LEU A 308 2.05 3.22 2.16
C LEU A 308 1.61 3.06 3.62
N ALA A 309 0.85 1.99 3.96
CA ALA A 309 0.51 1.66 5.33
C ALA A 309 1.67 1.00 6.10
N TRP A 310 2.73 0.56 5.39
CA TRP A 310 3.82 -0.25 5.97
C TRP A 310 5.22 0.33 5.80
N CYS A 311 5.42 1.22 4.82
CA CYS A 311 6.76 1.75 4.53
C CYS A 311 7.13 3.01 5.33
N GLY A 312 6.22 3.60 6.09
CA GLY A 312 6.41 4.87 6.79
C GLY A 312 5.62 6.02 6.16
N GLY A 313 4.53 5.71 5.43
CA GLY A 313 3.62 6.67 4.84
C GLY A 313 4.15 7.35 3.58
N LEU A 314 3.52 8.47 3.23
CA LEU A 314 3.83 9.24 2.03
C LEU A 314 5.22 9.89 2.07
N THR A 315 5.68 10.31 3.25
CA THR A 315 7.02 10.91 3.39
C THR A 315 8.12 9.93 3.02
N GLN A 316 8.05 8.69 3.53
CA GLN A 316 9.01 7.65 3.14
C GLN A 316 8.75 7.18 1.71
N GLY A 317 7.50 6.97 1.31
CA GLY A 317 7.12 6.59 -0.04
C GLY A 317 7.68 7.53 -1.11
N ARG A 318 7.60 8.86 -0.90
CA ARG A 318 8.19 9.87 -1.78
C ARG A 318 9.72 9.76 -1.88
N LYS A 319 10.40 9.50 -0.76
CA LYS A 319 11.86 9.30 -0.75
C LYS A 319 12.27 8.02 -1.48
N ILE A 320 11.50 6.93 -1.29
CA ILE A 320 11.70 5.66 -2.00
C ILE A 320 11.46 5.85 -3.50
N ALA A 321 10.43 6.60 -3.89
CA ALA A 321 10.15 6.92 -5.30
C ALA A 321 11.29 7.73 -5.95
N ALA A 322 11.83 8.74 -5.26
CA ALA A 322 12.98 9.52 -5.74
C ALA A 322 14.25 8.66 -5.85
N LEU A 323 14.41 7.72 -4.93
CA LEU A 323 15.53 6.76 -4.99
C LEU A 323 15.37 5.81 -6.19
N ALA A 324 14.17 5.27 -6.43
CA ALA A 324 13.86 4.44 -7.59
C ALA A 324 14.14 5.21 -8.90
N GLU A 325 13.75 6.49 -8.97
CA GLU A 325 14.04 7.36 -10.12
C GLU A 325 15.55 7.52 -10.36
N ALA A 326 16.34 7.74 -9.30
CA ALA A 326 17.80 7.87 -9.40
C ALA A 326 18.47 6.59 -9.94
N TYR A 327 17.87 5.43 -9.70
CA TYR A 327 18.34 4.14 -10.25
C TYR A 327 17.63 3.74 -11.56
N ALA A 328 16.81 4.63 -12.15
CA ALA A 328 16.01 4.38 -13.35
C ALA A 328 15.12 3.12 -13.23
N LYS A 329 14.59 2.85 -12.04
CA LYS A 329 13.67 1.74 -11.79
C LYS A 329 12.23 2.22 -11.75
N PRO A 330 11.29 1.51 -12.42
CA PRO A 330 9.87 1.81 -12.33
C PRO A 330 9.32 1.53 -10.93
N LEU A 331 8.20 2.22 -10.62
CA LEU A 331 7.51 2.15 -9.35
C LEU A 331 6.07 1.67 -9.54
N ALA A 332 5.58 0.83 -8.64
CA ALA A 332 4.19 0.41 -8.54
C ALA A 332 3.78 0.32 -7.06
N PRO A 333 3.03 1.29 -6.49
CA PRO A 333 2.55 1.18 -5.12
C PRO A 333 1.60 0.00 -4.94
N HIS A 334 1.83 -0.77 -3.85
CA HIS A 334 0.97 -1.88 -3.43
C HIS A 334 -0.35 -1.38 -2.83
N ASP A 335 -1.44 -2.09 -3.08
CA ASP A 335 -2.69 -2.00 -2.33
C ASP A 335 -3.47 -3.32 -2.33
N CYS A 336 -3.60 -3.89 -1.16
CA CYS A 336 -4.58 -4.93 -0.83
C CYS A 336 -4.95 -4.78 0.66
N THR A 337 -5.03 -3.54 1.14
CA THR A 337 -5.05 -3.18 2.57
C THR A 337 -6.30 -2.40 2.96
N GLY A 338 -6.45 -1.16 2.50
CA GLY A 338 -7.60 -0.36 2.85
C GLY A 338 -7.79 0.87 1.97
N PRO A 339 -8.98 1.48 1.99
CA PRO A 339 -9.35 2.52 1.04
C PRO A 339 -8.54 3.82 1.18
N ILE A 340 -8.03 4.15 2.37
CA ILE A 340 -7.21 5.35 2.58
C ILE A 340 -5.79 5.11 2.09
N THR A 341 -5.27 3.90 2.30
CA THR A 341 -3.96 3.48 1.78
C THR A 341 -3.96 3.48 0.25
N LEU A 342 -5.03 2.97 -0.38
CA LEU A 342 -5.22 3.05 -1.82
C LEU A 342 -5.18 4.49 -2.33
N MET A 343 -5.89 5.41 -1.67
CA MET A 343 -5.86 6.84 -2.05
C MET A 343 -4.46 7.43 -1.88
N ALA A 344 -3.74 7.10 -0.80
CA ALA A 344 -2.37 7.54 -0.59
C ALA A 344 -1.42 7.01 -1.69
N GLY A 345 -1.55 5.73 -2.06
CA GLY A 345 -0.83 5.10 -3.16
C GLY A 345 -1.09 5.80 -4.49
N LEU A 346 -2.35 6.11 -4.79
CA LEU A 346 -2.74 6.85 -6.00
C LEU A 346 -2.08 8.25 -6.05
N HIS A 347 -2.09 9.00 -4.93
CA HIS A 347 -1.42 10.29 -4.88
C HIS A 347 0.08 10.17 -5.14
N LEU A 348 0.74 9.17 -4.55
CA LEU A 348 2.16 8.91 -4.81
C LEU A 348 2.41 8.53 -6.28
N ALA A 349 1.59 7.63 -6.85
CA ALA A 349 1.72 7.19 -8.24
C ALA A 349 1.49 8.32 -9.27
N LEU A 350 0.61 9.28 -8.95
CA LEU A 350 0.41 10.46 -9.78
C LEU A 350 1.57 11.44 -9.68
N HIS A 351 2.21 11.54 -8.51
CA HIS A 351 3.35 12.42 -8.25
C HIS A 351 4.67 11.87 -8.82
N ALA A 352 4.96 10.58 -8.59
CA ALA A 352 6.24 9.96 -8.95
C ALA A 352 6.40 9.76 -10.46
N PRO A 353 7.44 10.32 -11.13
CA PRO A 353 7.60 10.21 -12.58
C PRO A 353 7.77 8.77 -13.07
N THR A 354 8.39 7.91 -12.27
CA THR A 354 8.68 6.50 -12.60
C THR A 354 7.54 5.55 -12.30
N ALA A 355 6.44 6.00 -11.70
CA ALA A 355 5.30 5.12 -11.44
C ALA A 355 4.66 4.65 -12.75
N ILE A 356 4.44 3.33 -12.87
CA ILE A 356 3.84 2.70 -14.05
C ILE A 356 2.46 2.11 -13.79
N PHE A 357 2.17 1.77 -12.54
CA PHE A 357 0.90 1.23 -12.10
C PHE A 357 0.51 1.74 -10.72
N GLN A 358 -0.80 1.71 -10.45
CA GLN A 358 -1.39 1.64 -9.11
C GLN A 358 -2.13 0.31 -8.98
N GLU A 359 -1.85 -0.43 -7.94
CA GLU A 359 -2.59 -1.65 -7.60
C GLU A 359 -4.00 -1.32 -7.11
N VAL A 360 -4.97 -2.16 -7.49
CA VAL A 360 -6.34 -2.11 -7.00
C VAL A 360 -6.90 -3.53 -6.84
N VAL A 361 -7.92 -3.67 -6.01
CA VAL A 361 -8.70 -4.90 -5.87
C VAL A 361 -10.15 -4.60 -6.26
N ARG A 362 -10.60 -5.05 -7.45
CA ARG A 362 -11.95 -4.74 -7.93
C ARG A 362 -13.04 -5.28 -7.00
N ALA A 363 -12.79 -6.43 -6.35
CA ALA A 363 -13.70 -6.96 -5.34
C ALA A 363 -13.91 -6.00 -4.18
N TYR A 364 -12.85 -5.35 -3.69
CA TYR A 364 -12.94 -4.37 -2.59
C TYR A 364 -13.60 -3.07 -3.03
N LEU A 365 -13.21 -2.56 -4.18
CA LEU A 365 -13.81 -1.37 -4.79
C LEU A 365 -15.30 -1.51 -5.03
N SER A 366 -15.76 -2.71 -5.39
CA SER A 366 -17.16 -2.99 -5.69
C SER A 366 -18.00 -3.33 -4.45
N THR A 367 -17.36 -3.62 -3.32
CA THR A 367 -18.02 -4.07 -2.09
C THR A 367 -17.67 -3.18 -0.90
N TRP A 368 -16.92 -3.69 0.04
CA TRP A 368 -16.77 -3.14 1.38
C TRP A 368 -15.98 -1.83 1.46
N TYR A 369 -15.15 -1.46 0.48
CA TYR A 369 -14.54 -0.13 0.50
C TYR A 369 -15.59 0.98 0.44
N ARG A 370 -16.66 0.80 -0.36
CA ARG A 370 -17.78 1.76 -0.49
C ARG A 370 -18.58 1.92 0.79
N GLU A 371 -18.54 0.93 1.67
CA GLU A 371 -19.23 0.97 2.96
C GLU A 371 -18.45 1.73 4.04
N LEU A 372 -17.20 2.09 3.75
CA LEU A 372 -16.28 2.70 4.70
C LEU A 372 -15.99 4.17 4.42
N VAL A 373 -15.95 4.57 3.15
CA VAL A 373 -15.46 5.90 2.74
C VAL A 373 -16.41 6.61 1.80
N THR A 374 -16.31 7.94 1.77
CA THR A 374 -17.17 8.80 0.94
C THR A 374 -16.82 8.72 -0.54
N GLU A 375 -15.53 8.59 -0.86
CA GLU A 375 -15.02 8.61 -2.23
C GLU A 375 -13.98 7.51 -2.41
N LEU A 376 -14.00 6.88 -3.58
CA LEU A 376 -13.02 5.91 -4.05
C LEU A 376 -12.34 6.44 -5.33
N PRO A 377 -11.18 5.87 -5.73
CA PRO A 377 -10.56 6.22 -6.99
C PRO A 377 -11.54 6.06 -8.16
N ARG A 378 -11.65 7.09 -8.99
CA ARG A 378 -12.41 7.02 -10.24
C ARG A 378 -11.56 6.30 -11.28
N ILE A 379 -11.98 5.10 -11.67
CA ILE A 379 -11.27 4.28 -12.65
C ILE A 379 -12.08 4.24 -13.94
N GLU A 380 -11.47 4.64 -15.04
CA GLU A 380 -12.06 4.63 -16.37
C GLU A 380 -11.11 3.94 -17.36
N ASN A 381 -11.58 2.90 -18.02
CA ASN A 381 -10.79 2.14 -19.00
C ASN A 381 -9.41 1.69 -18.45
N GLY A 382 -9.37 1.20 -17.21
CA GLY A 382 -8.15 0.75 -16.56
C GLY A 382 -7.18 1.87 -16.14
N MET A 383 -7.64 3.11 -16.10
CA MET A 383 -6.90 4.29 -15.66
C MET A 383 -7.56 4.89 -14.41
N ALA A 384 -6.84 4.99 -13.30
CA ALA A 384 -7.26 5.77 -12.15
C ALA A 384 -6.97 7.26 -12.40
N LEU A 385 -8.02 8.09 -12.30
CA LEU A 385 -7.93 9.53 -12.54
C LEU A 385 -7.44 10.27 -11.31
N ALA A 386 -6.80 11.42 -11.53
CA ALA A 386 -6.32 12.28 -10.45
C ALA A 386 -7.50 12.78 -9.59
N PRO A 387 -7.46 12.60 -8.26
CA PRO A 387 -8.42 13.19 -7.35
C PRO A 387 -8.39 14.73 -7.42
N THR A 388 -9.56 15.36 -7.29
CA THR A 388 -9.68 16.83 -7.33
C THR A 388 -9.96 17.45 -5.97
N ALA A 389 -10.43 16.65 -5.01
CA ALA A 389 -10.72 17.14 -3.66
C ALA A 389 -9.44 17.40 -2.87
N ALA A 390 -9.51 18.37 -1.95
CA ALA A 390 -8.41 18.72 -1.07
C ALA A 390 -8.06 17.57 -0.10
N GLY A 391 -6.79 17.48 0.28
CA GLY A 391 -6.29 16.42 1.14
C GLY A 391 -6.19 15.08 0.42
N ILE A 392 -6.44 14.00 1.17
CA ILE A 392 -6.46 12.62 0.64
C ILE A 392 -7.66 12.37 -0.30
N GLY A 393 -8.65 13.27 -0.32
CA GLY A 393 -9.79 13.25 -1.23
C GLY A 393 -10.94 12.35 -0.78
N THR A 394 -10.89 11.78 0.41
CA THR A 394 -11.98 10.95 0.96
C THR A 394 -12.07 11.09 2.49
N LYS A 395 -13.17 10.65 3.08
CA LYS A 395 -13.41 10.62 4.53
C LYS A 395 -14.09 9.32 4.91
N LEU A 396 -13.96 8.92 6.17
CA LEU A 396 -14.78 7.83 6.69
C LEU A 396 -16.26 8.23 6.70
N LEU A 397 -17.12 7.31 6.28
CA LEU A 397 -18.57 7.49 6.42
C LEU A 397 -18.95 7.61 7.91
N PRO A 398 -19.87 8.52 8.27
CA PRO A 398 -20.31 8.69 9.66
C PRO A 398 -20.88 7.41 10.29
N GLU A 399 -21.44 6.52 9.46
CA GLU A 399 -22.03 5.24 9.85
C GLU A 399 -20.99 4.27 10.39
N VAL A 400 -19.74 4.34 9.92
CA VAL A 400 -18.65 3.46 10.39
C VAL A 400 -18.40 3.63 11.89
N ARG A 401 -18.50 4.86 12.40
CA ARG A 401 -18.37 5.16 13.85
C ARG A 401 -19.53 4.68 14.68
N LYS A 402 -20.72 4.55 14.06
CA LYS A 402 -21.97 4.16 14.74
C LYS A 402 -22.18 2.66 14.73
N ARG A 403 -21.32 1.91 14.07
CA ARG A 403 -21.41 0.44 14.03
C ARG A 403 -21.31 -0.15 15.44
N ALA A 404 -22.06 -1.20 15.69
CA ALA A 404 -22.03 -1.91 16.98
C ALA A 404 -20.68 -2.57 17.28
N ASP A 405 -19.90 -2.85 16.23
CA ASP A 405 -18.57 -3.45 16.29
C ASP A 405 -17.43 -2.42 16.19
N ALA A 406 -17.75 -1.11 16.23
CA ALA A 406 -16.75 -0.06 16.21
C ALA A 406 -16.05 0.06 17.58
N VAL A 407 -14.73 0.15 17.54
CA VAL A 407 -13.87 0.39 18.71
C VAL A 407 -13.17 1.72 18.51
N LEU A 408 -13.50 2.68 19.35
CA LEU A 408 -12.96 4.05 19.34
C LEU A 408 -12.05 4.24 20.55
N ARG A 409 -10.88 4.84 20.30
CA ARG A 409 -9.98 5.31 21.37
C ARG A 409 -9.50 6.72 21.05
N GLU A 410 -9.34 7.55 22.08
CA GLU A 410 -8.87 8.93 21.94
C GLU A 410 -7.76 9.22 22.94
N SER A 411 -6.71 9.90 22.47
CA SER A 411 -5.71 10.60 23.28
C SER A 411 -5.75 12.07 22.90
N GLY A 412 -5.87 12.95 23.89
CA GLY A 412 -5.95 14.40 23.69
C GLY A 412 -5.31 15.16 24.85
N LYS A 413 -5.15 16.47 24.71
CA LYS A 413 -4.86 17.32 25.87
C LYS A 413 -6.03 17.18 26.85
N ALA A 414 -5.72 16.90 28.11
CA ALA A 414 -6.73 17.03 29.17
C ALA A 414 -7.37 18.42 28.98
N ARG A 415 -8.69 18.47 28.78
CA ARG A 415 -9.42 19.74 28.82
C ARG A 415 -9.19 20.31 30.21
N ALA A 416 -8.45 21.43 30.30
CA ALA A 416 -8.20 22.15 31.53
C ALA A 416 -9.51 22.65 32.13
#